data_171cc432bd8c9d2c7d025bfa8727cce5
#
_entry.id   171cc432bd8c9d2c7d025bfa8727cce5
#
_cell.length_a   1.000
_cell.length_b   1.000
_cell.length_c   1.000
_cell.angle_alpha   90.00
_cell.angle_beta   90.00
_cell.angle_gamma   90.00
#
_symmetry.space_group_name_H-M   'P 1'
#
loop_
_entity.id
_entity.type
_entity.pdbx_description
1 polymer ?
#
loop_
_entity_poly.entity_id
_entity_poly.type
_entity_poly.pdbx_seq_one_letter_code
_entity_poly.pdbx_strand_id
1 'polypeptide(L)'
;MVSSEHGNDFNCEVHSNLESLLLHLPEKYIVLIDIPIGLPKKESRLCDRLAREKLGPRRSSVFTVPCREAVYAKNYKEACHTNLRFLEKKISIQAWNICPKIRETDLLLQKHPELKEQWLEAHPELAFQALNHGIPLSYPKKKPEGFLERLN
;
A
#
# COMPACT_ATOMS: atom_id res chain seq x y z
N MET A 1 -5.51 7.69 10.65
CA MET A 1 -5.29 9.13 10.92
C MET A 1 -6.45 9.89 10.28
N VAL A 2 -7.27 10.54 11.05
CA VAL A 2 -8.41 11.34 10.58
C VAL A 2 -8.08 12.80 10.92
N SER A 3 -8.07 13.69 9.93
CA SER A 3 -7.91 15.13 10.18
C SER A 3 -9.28 15.79 10.23
N SER A 4 -9.58 16.56 11.29
CA SER A 4 -10.76 17.41 11.38
C SER A 4 -10.49 18.77 10.71
N GLU A 5 -11.52 19.41 10.16
CA GLU A 5 -11.41 20.72 9.49
C GLU A 5 -11.05 21.90 10.43
N HIS A 6 -10.87 21.66 11.73
CA HIS A 6 -10.59 22.68 12.73
C HIS A 6 -9.28 22.40 13.46
N GLY A 7 -8.19 22.82 12.84
CA GLY A 7 -6.85 22.75 13.41
C GLY A 7 -6.10 21.46 13.02
N ASN A 8 -4.79 21.43 13.29
CA ASN A 8 -3.90 20.27 13.04
C ASN A 8 -4.08 19.17 14.10
N ASP A 9 -5.30 18.81 14.45
CA ASP A 9 -5.57 17.77 15.44
C ASP A 9 -5.49 16.40 14.74
N PHE A 10 -4.43 15.67 15.07
CA PHE A 10 -4.26 14.27 14.64
C PHE A 10 -4.80 13.34 15.71
N ASN A 11 -5.75 12.51 15.36
CA ASN A 11 -6.20 11.41 16.20
C ASN A 11 -5.55 10.09 15.70
N CYS A 12 -5.11 9.25 16.65
CA CYS A 12 -4.52 7.95 16.35
C CYS A 12 -5.38 6.86 16.99
N GLU A 13 -5.93 6.00 16.14
CA GLU A 13 -6.79 4.91 16.56
C GLU A 13 -6.24 3.56 16.09
N VAL A 14 -6.52 2.51 16.84
CA VAL A 14 -6.16 1.14 16.51
C VAL A 14 -7.43 0.32 16.32
N HIS A 15 -7.59 -0.23 15.12
CA HIS A 15 -8.72 -1.09 14.77
C HIS A 15 -8.26 -2.52 14.54
N SER A 16 -9.10 -3.49 14.92
CA SER A 16 -8.82 -4.92 14.75
C SER A 16 -8.79 -5.35 13.28
N ASN A 17 -9.59 -4.70 12.44
CA ASN A 17 -9.72 -4.96 11.01
C ASN A 17 -10.31 -3.75 10.27
N LEU A 18 -10.33 -3.80 8.93
CA LEU A 18 -10.83 -2.70 8.11
C LEU A 18 -12.35 -2.51 8.19
N GLU A 19 -13.13 -3.54 8.47
CA GLU A 19 -14.58 -3.39 8.69
C GLU A 19 -14.84 -2.61 9.97
N SER A 20 -14.08 -2.87 11.04
CA SER A 20 -14.15 -2.09 12.27
C SER A 20 -13.78 -0.62 12.05
N LEU A 21 -12.74 -0.34 11.26
CA LEU A 21 -12.40 1.03 10.86
C LEU A 21 -13.56 1.70 10.12
N LEU A 22 -14.16 1.01 9.14
CA LEU A 22 -15.25 1.55 8.31
C LEU A 22 -16.43 2.05 9.15
N LEU A 23 -16.76 1.37 10.26
CA LEU A 23 -17.85 1.77 11.17
C LEU A 23 -17.56 3.06 11.96
N HIS A 24 -16.30 3.51 12.03
CA HIS A 24 -15.90 4.70 12.76
C HIS A 24 -15.59 5.90 11.86
N LEU A 25 -15.65 5.70 10.53
CA LEU A 25 -15.42 6.78 9.59
C LEU A 25 -16.60 7.75 9.57
N PRO A 26 -16.37 9.07 9.41
CA PRO A 26 -17.44 10.05 9.26
C PRO A 26 -18.18 9.86 7.93
N GLU A 27 -19.29 10.58 7.74
CA GLU A 27 -20.08 10.48 6.49
C GLU A 27 -19.27 10.85 5.24
N LYS A 28 -18.36 11.83 5.35
CA LYS A 28 -17.48 12.26 4.25
C LYS A 28 -16.04 12.02 4.65
N TYR A 29 -15.35 11.19 3.88
CA TYR A 29 -13.95 10.84 4.13
C TYR A 29 -13.22 10.43 2.85
N ILE A 30 -11.90 10.43 2.91
CA ILE A 30 -11.01 9.75 1.98
C ILE A 30 -10.05 8.90 2.80
N VAL A 31 -9.93 7.63 2.47
CA VAL A 31 -8.94 6.71 3.06
C VAL A 31 -7.75 6.60 2.14
N LEU A 32 -6.57 6.90 2.67
CA LEU A 32 -5.29 6.61 2.03
C LEU A 32 -4.68 5.39 2.72
N ILE A 33 -4.52 4.30 2.00
CA ILE A 33 -4.04 3.03 2.56
C ILE A 33 -2.71 2.61 1.93
N ASP A 34 -1.71 2.29 2.76
CA ASP A 34 -0.42 1.73 2.31
C ASP A 34 -0.54 0.21 2.09
N ILE A 35 -1.56 -0.19 1.35
CA ILE A 35 -1.81 -1.56 0.92
C ILE A 35 -2.23 -1.53 -0.55
N PRO A 36 -1.71 -2.44 -1.40
CA PRO A 36 -2.07 -2.51 -2.81
C PRO A 36 -3.56 -2.70 -3.05
N ILE A 37 -4.14 -1.84 -3.90
CA ILE A 37 -5.52 -1.93 -4.39
C ILE A 37 -5.48 -2.36 -5.87
N GLY A 38 -6.26 -3.39 -6.20
CA GLY A 38 -6.27 -3.94 -7.55
C GLY A 38 -5.10 -4.91 -7.78
N LEU A 39 -5.40 -6.21 -7.72
CA LEU A 39 -4.39 -7.26 -7.84
C LEU A 39 -4.15 -7.64 -9.30
N PRO A 40 -2.88 -7.81 -9.71
CA PRO A 40 -2.53 -8.21 -11.08
C PRO A 40 -2.98 -9.65 -11.37
N LYS A 41 -3.28 -9.93 -12.65
CA LYS A 41 -3.59 -11.29 -13.13
C LYS A 41 -2.40 -11.90 -13.86
N LYS A 42 -1.91 -11.25 -14.94
CA LYS A 42 -0.85 -11.78 -15.82
C LYS A 42 0.32 -10.82 -16.01
N GLU A 43 0.13 -9.54 -15.68
CA GLU A 43 1.15 -8.51 -15.83
C GLU A 43 1.28 -7.70 -14.55
N SER A 44 2.50 -7.18 -14.29
CA SER A 44 2.71 -6.28 -13.16
C SER A 44 1.89 -5.00 -13.34
N ARG A 45 1.41 -4.44 -12.24
CA ARG A 45 0.58 -3.24 -12.26
C ARG A 45 1.34 -2.05 -12.83
N LEU A 46 0.66 -1.27 -13.68
CA LEU A 46 1.22 -0.05 -14.27
C LEU A 46 1.60 0.97 -13.19
N CYS A 47 0.76 1.13 -12.16
CA CYS A 47 1.02 2.06 -11.04
C CYS A 47 2.34 1.74 -10.31
N ASP A 48 2.67 0.45 -10.09
CA ASP A 48 3.94 0.05 -9.46
C ASP A 48 5.15 0.40 -10.33
N ARG A 49 5.03 0.26 -11.65
CA ARG A 49 6.08 0.63 -12.59
C ARG A 49 6.32 2.14 -12.59
N LEU A 50 5.25 2.92 -12.72
CA LEU A 50 5.31 4.38 -12.68
C LEU A 50 5.83 4.90 -11.34
N ALA A 51 5.42 4.28 -10.22
CA ALA A 51 5.93 4.60 -8.89
C ALA A 51 7.45 4.40 -8.79
N ARG A 52 7.96 3.27 -9.31
CA ARG A 52 9.40 3.00 -9.35
C ARG A 52 10.17 3.98 -10.23
N GLU A 53 9.64 4.32 -11.40
CA GLU A 53 10.22 5.33 -12.29
C GLU A 53 10.30 6.69 -11.58
N LYS A 54 9.20 7.13 -10.96
CA LYS A 54 9.12 8.39 -10.25
C LYS A 54 10.05 8.47 -9.05
N LEU A 55 10.19 7.38 -8.29
CA LEU A 55 11.06 7.33 -7.11
C LEU A 55 12.55 7.16 -7.45
N GLY A 56 12.91 6.80 -8.68
CA GLY A 56 14.29 6.70 -9.14
C GLY A 56 15.22 5.94 -8.18
N PRO A 57 16.13 6.61 -7.44
CA PRO A 57 17.03 5.95 -6.50
C PRO A 57 16.31 5.17 -5.39
N ARG A 58 15.08 5.56 -5.06
CA ARG A 58 14.24 4.94 -4.01
C ARG A 58 13.27 3.88 -4.55
N ARG A 59 13.38 3.50 -5.84
CA ARG A 59 12.51 2.51 -6.52
C ARG A 59 12.36 1.17 -5.79
N SER A 60 13.37 0.78 -5.02
CA SER A 60 13.36 -0.46 -4.24
C SER A 60 12.34 -0.46 -3.07
N SER A 61 11.81 0.70 -2.69
CA SER A 61 10.75 0.79 -1.69
C SER A 61 9.41 0.28 -2.21
N VAL A 62 9.20 0.26 -3.53
CA VAL A 62 8.01 -0.30 -4.17
C VAL A 62 8.22 -1.79 -4.41
N PHE A 63 7.59 -2.63 -3.63
CA PHE A 63 7.65 -4.08 -3.85
C PHE A 63 6.78 -4.52 -5.04
N THR A 64 7.05 -5.71 -5.59
CA THR A 64 6.22 -6.28 -6.64
C THR A 64 4.98 -6.90 -6.02
N VAL A 65 3.81 -6.39 -6.34
CA VAL A 65 2.54 -6.93 -5.86
C VAL A 65 2.32 -8.32 -6.48
N PRO A 66 2.02 -9.35 -5.67
CA PRO A 66 1.74 -10.69 -6.17
C PRO A 66 0.45 -10.74 -7.00
N CYS A 67 0.35 -11.71 -7.90
CA CYS A 67 -0.91 -11.96 -8.58
C CYS A 67 -2.01 -12.37 -7.59
N ARG A 68 -3.27 -12.14 -7.98
CA ARG A 68 -4.44 -12.43 -7.13
C ARG A 68 -4.40 -13.85 -6.57
N GLU A 69 -4.14 -14.84 -7.40
CA GLU A 69 -4.11 -16.24 -7.03
C GLU A 69 -3.01 -16.54 -6.00
N ALA A 70 -1.86 -15.85 -6.08
CA ALA A 70 -0.78 -16.01 -5.12
C ALA A 70 -1.12 -15.35 -3.76
N VAL A 71 -1.83 -14.20 -3.78
CA VAL A 71 -2.32 -13.55 -2.55
C VAL A 71 -3.29 -14.47 -1.78
N TYR A 72 -4.08 -15.27 -2.49
CA TYR A 72 -5.06 -16.18 -1.90
C TYR A 72 -4.54 -17.60 -1.66
N ALA A 73 -3.26 -17.89 -1.94
CA ALA A 73 -2.65 -19.19 -1.72
C ALA A 73 -2.66 -19.60 -0.23
N LYS A 74 -2.68 -20.91 0.04
CA LYS A 74 -2.75 -21.45 1.39
C LYS A 74 -1.44 -21.34 2.16
N ASN A 75 -0.31 -21.32 1.45
CA ASN A 75 1.03 -21.24 2.03
C ASN A 75 2.02 -20.58 1.08
N TYR A 76 3.18 -20.22 1.62
CA TYR A 76 4.23 -19.50 0.89
C TYR A 76 4.75 -20.27 -0.34
N LYS A 77 4.90 -21.60 -0.25
CA LYS A 77 5.40 -22.43 -1.36
C LYS A 77 4.43 -22.39 -2.54
N GLU A 78 3.13 -22.56 -2.26
CA GLU A 78 2.07 -22.45 -3.26
C GLU A 78 2.01 -21.04 -3.86
N ALA A 79 2.08 -20.00 -3.03
CA ALA A 79 2.11 -18.61 -3.49
C ALA A 79 3.29 -18.32 -4.43
N CYS A 80 4.49 -18.81 -4.08
CA CYS A 80 5.68 -18.68 -4.93
C CYS A 80 5.51 -19.39 -6.27
N HIS A 81 4.98 -20.61 -6.26
CA HIS A 81 4.75 -21.40 -7.48
C HIS A 81 3.72 -20.73 -8.39
N THR A 82 2.61 -20.31 -7.80
CA THR A 82 1.52 -19.62 -8.50
C THR A 82 2.00 -18.30 -9.10
N ASN A 83 2.69 -17.48 -8.34
CA ASN A 83 3.18 -16.20 -8.83
C ASN A 83 4.24 -16.35 -9.93
N LEU A 84 5.09 -17.37 -9.83
CA LEU A 84 6.06 -17.70 -10.88
C LEU A 84 5.37 -18.04 -12.20
N ARG A 85 4.25 -18.79 -12.14
CA ARG A 85 3.47 -19.17 -13.30
C ARG A 85 2.80 -17.99 -14.00
N PHE A 86 2.29 -16.99 -13.23
CA PHE A 86 1.52 -15.87 -13.78
C PHE A 86 2.36 -14.63 -14.06
N LEU A 87 3.37 -14.34 -13.22
CA LEU A 87 4.18 -13.13 -13.29
C LEU A 87 5.68 -13.40 -13.48
N GLU A 88 6.05 -14.66 -13.76
CA GLU A 88 7.44 -15.10 -14.01
C GLU A 88 8.42 -14.76 -12.87
N LYS A 89 7.91 -14.52 -11.67
CA LYS A 89 8.70 -14.17 -10.48
C LYS A 89 8.12 -14.85 -9.25
N LYS A 90 9.00 -15.34 -8.37
CA LYS A 90 8.60 -15.75 -7.03
C LYS A 90 8.28 -14.52 -6.19
N ILE A 91 7.41 -14.67 -5.20
CA ILE A 91 7.15 -13.61 -4.23
C ILE A 91 8.26 -13.57 -3.18
N SER A 92 8.57 -12.39 -2.65
CA SER A 92 9.43 -12.25 -1.50
C SER A 92 8.72 -12.64 -0.22
N ILE A 93 9.48 -13.00 0.83
CA ILE A 93 8.89 -13.29 2.14
C ILE A 93 8.18 -12.06 2.73
N GLN A 94 8.69 -10.85 2.45
CA GLN A 94 8.05 -9.60 2.85
C GLN A 94 6.67 -9.43 2.18
N ALA A 95 6.60 -9.70 0.86
CA ALA A 95 5.33 -9.66 0.13
C ALA A 95 4.34 -10.72 0.64
N TRP A 96 4.83 -11.92 0.98
CA TRP A 96 4.00 -12.94 1.59
C TRP A 96 3.43 -12.51 2.96
N ASN A 97 4.25 -11.92 3.82
CA ASN A 97 3.84 -11.47 5.14
C ASN A 97 2.74 -10.39 5.10
N ILE A 98 2.65 -9.62 4.01
CA ILE A 98 1.60 -8.59 3.83
C ILE A 98 0.36 -9.13 3.10
N CYS A 99 0.42 -10.33 2.49
CA CYS A 99 -0.72 -10.91 1.78
C CYS A 99 -2.02 -10.99 2.61
N PRO A 100 -2.01 -11.28 3.92
CA PRO A 100 -3.23 -11.23 4.72
C PRO A 100 -3.92 -9.86 4.69
N LYS A 101 -3.15 -8.76 4.78
CA LYS A 101 -3.68 -7.40 4.71
C LYS A 101 -4.15 -7.01 3.31
N ILE A 102 -3.43 -7.45 2.27
CA ILE A 102 -3.85 -7.28 0.88
C ILE A 102 -5.19 -8.00 0.64
N ARG A 103 -5.35 -9.22 1.15
CA ARG A 103 -6.58 -10.00 1.04
C ARG A 103 -7.74 -9.35 1.77
N GLU A 104 -7.52 -8.85 2.98
CA GLU A 104 -8.51 -8.12 3.77
C GLU A 104 -9.04 -6.90 2.99
N THR A 105 -8.14 -6.08 2.44
CA THR A 105 -8.49 -4.91 1.63
C THR A 105 -9.24 -5.31 0.35
N ASP A 106 -8.76 -6.33 -0.35
CA ASP A 106 -9.38 -6.82 -1.59
C ASP A 106 -10.79 -7.35 -1.34
N LEU A 107 -11.02 -8.10 -0.27
CA LEU A 107 -12.34 -8.62 0.12
C LEU A 107 -13.29 -7.49 0.52
N LEU A 108 -12.82 -6.52 1.30
CA LEU A 108 -13.62 -5.35 1.67
C LEU A 108 -14.11 -4.60 0.43
N LEU A 109 -13.21 -4.30 -0.51
CA LEU A 109 -13.53 -3.56 -1.74
C LEU A 109 -14.34 -4.37 -2.76
N GLN A 110 -14.36 -5.70 -2.66
CA GLN A 110 -15.28 -6.55 -3.42
C GLN A 110 -16.68 -6.56 -2.82
N LYS A 111 -16.76 -6.60 -1.48
CA LYS A 111 -18.02 -6.57 -0.73
C LYS A 111 -18.71 -5.20 -0.82
N HIS A 112 -17.90 -4.12 -0.87
CA HIS A 112 -18.31 -2.72 -0.88
C HIS A 112 -17.69 -1.98 -2.09
N PRO A 113 -18.21 -2.19 -3.31
CA PRO A 113 -17.63 -1.59 -4.52
C PRO A 113 -17.65 -0.06 -4.53
N GLU A 114 -18.60 0.55 -3.83
CA GLU A 114 -18.75 2.01 -3.65
C GLU A 114 -17.57 2.65 -2.96
N LEU A 115 -16.86 1.92 -2.10
CA LEU A 115 -15.68 2.43 -1.40
C LEU A 115 -14.49 2.73 -2.32
N LYS A 116 -14.47 2.19 -3.55
CA LYS A 116 -13.36 2.36 -4.50
C LYS A 116 -13.12 3.82 -4.90
N GLU A 117 -14.11 4.68 -4.78
CA GLU A 117 -13.98 6.11 -5.06
C GLU A 117 -13.36 6.88 -3.89
N GLN A 118 -13.42 6.32 -2.68
CA GLN A 118 -12.97 6.96 -1.44
C GLN A 118 -11.72 6.30 -0.86
N TRP A 119 -11.41 5.05 -1.24
CA TRP A 119 -10.26 4.29 -0.77
C TRP A 119 -9.17 4.26 -1.82
N LEU A 120 -8.09 4.97 -1.56
CA LEU A 120 -6.98 5.16 -2.50
C LEU A 120 -5.71 4.52 -1.95
N GLU A 121 -5.03 3.77 -2.82
CA GLU A 121 -3.70 3.28 -2.51
C GLU A 121 -2.72 4.45 -2.41
N ALA A 122 -1.97 4.53 -1.31
CA ALA A 122 -0.97 5.56 -1.09
C ALA A 122 0.36 4.93 -0.70
N HIS A 123 1.41 5.24 -1.44
CA HIS A 123 2.77 4.81 -1.12
C HIS A 123 3.49 5.92 -0.36
N PRO A 124 3.96 5.71 0.90
CA PRO A 124 4.53 6.77 1.73
C PRO A 124 5.69 7.52 1.09
N GLU A 125 6.61 6.82 0.40
CA GLU A 125 7.75 7.48 -0.27
C GLU A 125 7.31 8.40 -1.43
N LEU A 126 6.20 8.08 -2.12
CA LEU A 126 5.62 8.99 -3.13
C LEU A 126 4.95 10.20 -2.48
N ALA A 127 4.29 10.02 -1.34
CA ALA A 127 3.72 11.13 -0.59
C ALA A 127 4.81 12.08 -0.10
N PHE A 128 5.88 11.56 0.51
CA PHE A 128 7.03 12.37 0.91
C PHE A 128 7.70 13.06 -0.28
N GLN A 129 7.87 12.37 -1.42
CA GLN A 129 8.40 13.00 -2.63
C GLN A 129 7.52 14.17 -3.09
N ALA A 130 6.20 14.01 -3.06
CA ALA A 130 5.28 15.08 -3.45
C ALA A 130 5.39 16.29 -2.50
N LEU A 131 5.46 16.04 -1.19
CA LEU A 131 5.69 17.08 -0.18
C LEU A 131 7.06 17.75 -0.33
N ASN A 132 8.08 17.02 -0.78
CA ASN A 132 9.43 17.51 -1.05
C ASN A 132 9.58 18.04 -2.49
N HIS A 133 8.59 18.77 -3.00
CA HIS A 133 8.61 19.43 -4.32
C HIS A 133 8.92 18.48 -5.49
N GLY A 134 8.55 17.21 -5.38
CA GLY A 134 8.77 16.19 -6.41
C GLY A 134 10.16 15.55 -6.38
N ILE A 135 11.01 15.88 -5.41
CA ILE A 135 12.35 15.32 -5.26
C ILE A 135 12.30 14.11 -4.32
N PRO A 136 12.77 12.92 -4.76
CA PRO A 136 12.83 11.75 -3.88
C PRO A 136 13.72 12.00 -2.67
N LEU A 137 13.33 11.47 -1.52
CA LEU A 137 14.14 11.58 -0.30
C LEU A 137 15.48 10.85 -0.47
N SER A 138 16.55 11.45 0.07
CA SER A 138 17.92 10.97 -0.10
C SER A 138 18.23 9.77 0.79
N TYR A 139 17.71 9.77 2.02
CA TYR A 139 18.08 8.79 3.04
C TYR A 139 16.98 7.75 3.32
N PRO A 140 17.37 6.48 3.59
CA PRO A 140 16.43 5.46 4.06
C PRO A 140 15.82 5.84 5.41
N LYS A 141 14.52 5.56 5.60
CA LYS A 141 13.77 5.86 6.85
C LYS A 141 14.39 5.28 8.13
N LYS A 142 15.26 4.26 8.01
CA LYS A 142 15.94 3.62 9.15
C LYS A 142 17.17 4.37 9.62
N LYS A 143 17.67 5.35 8.85
CA LYS A 143 18.81 6.20 9.26
C LYS A 143 18.30 7.46 9.97
N PRO A 144 19.07 8.00 10.94
CA PRO A 144 18.71 9.25 11.61
C PRO A 144 18.42 10.40 10.62
N GLU A 145 19.26 10.53 9.58
CA GLU A 145 19.11 11.55 8.53
C GLU A 145 17.79 11.37 7.78
N GLY A 146 17.42 10.12 7.48
CA GLY A 146 16.17 9.82 6.78
C GLY A 146 14.93 10.03 7.65
N PHE A 147 15.05 9.93 8.97
CA PHE A 147 13.99 10.31 9.90
C PHE A 147 13.81 11.83 9.91
N LEU A 148 14.89 12.60 10.06
CA LEU A 148 14.85 14.06 10.07
C LEU A 148 14.34 14.63 8.73
N GLU A 149 14.75 14.03 7.60
CA GLU A 149 14.30 14.42 6.26
C GLU A 149 12.77 14.29 6.07
N ARG A 150 12.09 13.47 6.87
CA ARG A 150 10.63 13.26 6.83
C ARG A 150 9.86 14.10 7.83
N LEU A 151 10.54 14.76 8.77
CA LEU A 151 9.93 15.66 9.74
C LEU A 151 9.90 17.12 9.25
N ASN A 152 10.77 17.48 8.32
CA ASN A 152 10.86 18.83 7.71
C ASN A 152 9.95 18.92 6.50
#